data_5bb4dc1bbccdbe19edc8d3c30ec6bd44
#
_entry.id   5bb4dc1bbccdbe19edc8d3c30ec6bd44
#
_cell.length_a   1.000
_cell.length_b   1.000
_cell.length_c   1.000
_cell.angle_alpha   90.00
_cell.angle_beta   90.00
_cell.angle_gamma   90.00
#
_symmetry.space_group_name_H-M   'P 1'
#
loop_
_entity.id
_entity.type
_entity.pdbx_description
1 polymer ?
#
loop_
_entity_poly.entity_id
_entity_poly.type
_entity_poly.pdbx_seq_one_letter_code
_entity_poly.pdbx_strand_id
1 'polypeptide(L)'
;MVKNSSKDRIYFKNLNAIRFIAAFLVIIHHIEQFKQMFGIPHYFDNPIVEIIGKLGVVMFFVLSGFLISYLLFKEKEVTDTINIKYFYIRRLLKIWPLYFLIVFLAFFILPKIDFFAIESLKGEMHHNFFAKILLYVFFLPNLALRLFAAIPYASHLWSIGVEEQFYLIWPGLNKKINNKWLLMFGVIGVYLLIKFSLLLLPTSATIITMKGFWDSTPIDCMAIGGLFSLIIYEKTRFTVVLKKILFDKITQWFTLILTATLMLMAVKIPYLNYEVYAVLFGVVIVNFAANESRLFSMETGWTNYLGKISYGLYMYHPITIVTAIHCLHYFGIVNDYLLYPFVVLLTVGISAVSFEFFENRFIRMKTSYSKIKSGSLIR
;
A
#
# COMPACT_ATOMS: atom_id res chain seq x y z
N MET A 1 5.63 38.26 -15.56
CA MET A 1 6.82 37.40 -15.49
C MET A 1 6.38 35.98 -15.14
N VAL A 2 6.32 35.08 -16.11
CA VAL A 2 5.99 33.66 -15.91
C VAL A 2 7.26 33.00 -15.41
N LYS A 3 7.34 32.72 -14.09
CA LYS A 3 8.44 31.96 -13.50
C LYS A 3 8.39 30.52 -14.03
N ASN A 4 9.49 30.08 -14.64
CA ASN A 4 9.73 28.72 -15.13
C ASN A 4 9.39 27.65 -14.08
N SER A 5 8.25 26.97 -14.23
CA SER A 5 7.64 26.06 -13.24
C SER A 5 8.25 24.65 -13.24
N SER A 6 9.34 24.40 -13.94
CA SER A 6 9.95 23.06 -14.03
C SER A 6 10.92 22.71 -12.89
N LYS A 7 11.46 23.71 -12.17
CA LYS A 7 12.45 23.51 -11.09
C LYS A 7 11.87 23.08 -9.73
N ASP A 8 10.55 23.21 -9.51
CA ASP A 8 9.94 23.00 -8.18
C ASP A 8 9.19 21.68 -8.05
N ARG A 9 9.38 20.74 -8.98
CA ARG A 9 8.68 19.45 -8.92
C ARG A 9 9.58 18.37 -8.35
N ILE A 10 9.11 17.72 -7.25
CA ILE A 10 9.77 16.56 -6.67
C ILE A 10 9.36 15.33 -7.45
N TYR A 11 10.33 14.67 -8.06
CA TYR A 11 10.14 13.39 -8.75
C TYR A 11 11.23 12.42 -8.31
N PHE A 12 10.79 11.31 -7.75
CA PHE A 12 11.66 10.17 -7.42
C PHE A 12 11.55 9.13 -8.53
N LYS A 13 12.68 8.85 -9.16
CA LYS A 13 12.76 7.83 -10.20
C LYS A 13 12.38 6.44 -9.65
N ASN A 14 11.94 5.54 -10.52
CA ASN A 14 11.62 4.14 -10.22
C ASN A 14 10.51 3.90 -9.17
N LEU A 15 10.00 4.89 -8.44
CA LEU A 15 8.93 4.66 -7.46
C LEU A 15 7.65 4.09 -8.09
N ASN A 16 7.37 4.44 -9.34
CA ASN A 16 6.24 3.88 -10.06
C ASN A 16 6.44 2.39 -10.34
N ALA A 17 7.65 1.99 -10.74
CA ALA A 17 7.97 0.57 -10.94
C ALA A 17 7.81 -0.24 -9.64
N ILE A 18 8.29 0.30 -8.51
CA ILE A 18 8.14 -0.36 -7.20
C ILE A 18 6.66 -0.48 -6.80
N ARG A 19 5.82 0.55 -7.05
CA ARG A 19 4.37 0.47 -6.81
C ARG A 19 3.71 -0.62 -7.66
N PHE A 20 4.12 -0.73 -8.92
CA PHE A 20 3.60 -1.78 -9.78
C PHE A 20 3.98 -3.16 -9.25
N ILE A 21 5.26 -3.37 -8.88
CA ILE A 21 5.72 -4.64 -8.28
C ILE A 21 4.92 -4.97 -7.02
N ALA A 22 4.72 -4.01 -6.13
CA ALA A 22 3.94 -4.20 -4.91
C ALA A 22 2.49 -4.62 -5.21
N ALA A 23 1.83 -3.96 -6.18
CA ALA A 23 0.48 -4.33 -6.60
C ALA A 23 0.44 -5.72 -7.23
N PHE A 24 1.43 -6.06 -8.04
CA PHE A 24 1.52 -7.35 -8.71
C PHE A 24 1.67 -8.51 -7.72
N LEU A 25 2.50 -8.37 -6.69
CA LEU A 25 2.62 -9.37 -5.61
C LEU A 25 1.28 -9.61 -4.90
N VAL A 26 0.52 -8.55 -4.64
CA VAL A 26 -0.80 -8.64 -4.05
C VAL A 26 -1.79 -9.35 -4.97
N ILE A 27 -1.77 -9.05 -6.27
CA ILE A 27 -2.66 -9.68 -7.26
C ILE A 27 -2.39 -11.19 -7.31
N ILE A 28 -1.12 -11.62 -7.40
CA ILE A 28 -0.75 -13.04 -7.42
C ILE A 28 -1.27 -13.77 -6.17
N HIS A 29 -1.05 -13.21 -4.98
CA HIS A 29 -1.57 -13.78 -3.74
C HIS A 29 -3.09 -13.96 -3.78
N HIS A 30 -3.83 -12.95 -4.23
CA HIS A 30 -5.28 -13.01 -4.24
C HIS A 30 -5.83 -13.90 -5.36
N ILE A 31 -5.14 -14.08 -6.49
CA ILE A 31 -5.54 -15.10 -7.48
C ILE A 31 -5.63 -16.47 -6.79
N GLU A 32 -4.59 -16.86 -6.08
CA GLU A 32 -4.58 -18.16 -5.39
C GLU A 32 -5.60 -18.23 -4.24
N GLN A 33 -5.81 -17.14 -3.52
CA GLN A 33 -6.85 -17.08 -2.49
C GLN A 33 -8.26 -17.26 -3.07
N PHE A 34 -8.58 -16.62 -4.19
CA PHE A 34 -9.87 -16.79 -4.84
C PHE A 34 -10.02 -18.17 -5.47
N LYS A 35 -8.95 -18.75 -6.04
CA LYS A 35 -8.97 -20.14 -6.51
C LYS A 35 -9.36 -21.08 -5.37
N GLN A 36 -8.78 -20.91 -4.17
CA GLN A 36 -9.17 -21.67 -2.98
C GLN A 36 -10.66 -21.48 -2.64
N MET A 37 -11.15 -20.22 -2.63
CA MET A 37 -12.56 -19.91 -2.34
C MET A 37 -13.54 -20.55 -3.33
N PHE A 38 -13.12 -20.74 -4.58
CA PHE A 38 -13.91 -21.40 -5.63
C PHE A 38 -13.69 -22.91 -5.71
N GLY A 39 -12.87 -23.51 -4.82
CA GLY A 39 -12.60 -24.94 -4.79
C GLY A 39 -11.85 -25.47 -6.02
N ILE A 40 -11.15 -24.62 -6.76
CA ILE A 40 -10.27 -24.99 -7.88
C ILE A 40 -8.84 -25.25 -7.41
N PRO A 41 -8.03 -26.06 -8.15
CA PRO A 41 -6.63 -26.30 -7.79
C PRO A 41 -5.88 -25.00 -7.53
N HIS A 42 -5.21 -24.89 -6.39
CA HIS A 42 -4.57 -23.64 -5.95
C HIS A 42 -3.24 -23.90 -5.25
N TYR A 43 -2.43 -22.84 -5.17
CA TYR A 43 -1.18 -22.79 -4.43
C TYR A 43 -1.24 -21.83 -3.24
N PHE A 44 -2.43 -21.52 -2.72
CA PHE A 44 -2.62 -20.56 -1.63
C PHE A 44 -1.90 -20.98 -0.34
N ASP A 45 -1.81 -22.29 -0.08
CA ASP A 45 -1.10 -22.86 1.08
C ASP A 45 0.43 -22.90 0.89
N ASN A 46 0.94 -22.51 -0.29
CA ASN A 46 2.38 -22.35 -0.50
C ASN A 46 2.91 -21.17 0.34
N PRO A 47 3.94 -21.38 1.19
CA PRO A 47 4.46 -20.32 2.06
C PRO A 47 4.86 -19.03 1.34
N ILE A 48 5.36 -19.14 0.08
CA ILE A 48 5.71 -17.97 -0.73
C ILE A 48 4.46 -17.17 -1.08
N VAL A 49 3.41 -17.85 -1.53
CA VAL A 49 2.14 -17.21 -1.91
C VAL A 49 1.49 -16.55 -0.69
N GLU A 50 1.54 -17.20 0.47
CA GLU A 50 1.01 -16.64 1.72
C GLU A 50 1.70 -15.33 2.11
N ILE A 51 3.03 -15.24 1.99
CA ILE A 51 3.80 -14.09 2.48
C ILE A 51 3.80 -12.92 1.50
N ILE A 52 3.84 -13.17 0.18
CA ILE A 52 4.05 -12.10 -0.83
C ILE A 52 2.92 -11.06 -0.85
N GLY A 53 1.67 -11.46 -0.61
CA GLY A 53 0.54 -10.53 -0.56
C GLY A 53 0.70 -9.49 0.55
N LYS A 54 1.02 -9.96 1.77
CA LYS A 54 1.27 -9.08 2.91
C LYS A 54 2.51 -8.22 2.70
N LEU A 55 3.59 -8.77 2.15
CA LEU A 55 4.82 -8.03 1.87
C LEU A 55 4.64 -6.99 0.78
N GLY A 56 3.80 -7.24 -0.23
CA GLY A 56 3.40 -6.22 -1.20
C GLY A 56 2.73 -5.01 -0.52
N VAL A 57 1.86 -5.28 0.47
CA VAL A 57 1.24 -4.21 1.27
C VAL A 57 2.27 -3.48 2.15
N VAL A 58 3.18 -4.20 2.81
CA VAL A 58 4.28 -3.57 3.60
C VAL A 58 5.12 -2.66 2.71
N MET A 59 5.43 -3.09 1.49
CA MET A 59 6.14 -2.25 0.51
C MET A 59 5.37 -0.97 0.18
N PHE A 60 4.04 -1.03 0.02
CA PHE A 60 3.20 0.17 -0.14
C PHE A 60 3.25 1.07 1.09
N PHE A 61 3.19 0.53 2.30
CA PHE A 61 3.29 1.32 3.53
C PHE A 61 4.61 2.07 3.64
N VAL A 62 5.74 1.41 3.37
CA VAL A 62 7.06 2.06 3.37
C VAL A 62 7.15 3.15 2.29
N LEU A 63 6.65 2.87 1.07
CA LEU A 63 6.56 3.87 0.00
C LEU A 63 5.71 5.08 0.36
N SER A 64 4.54 4.84 0.96
CA SER A 64 3.63 5.90 1.41
C SER A 64 4.26 6.75 2.49
N GLY A 65 4.83 6.11 3.52
CA GLY A 65 5.55 6.80 4.59
C GLY A 65 6.73 7.62 4.09
N PHE A 66 7.53 7.04 3.20
CA PHE A 66 8.67 7.72 2.55
C PHE A 66 8.21 8.98 1.80
N LEU A 67 7.28 8.83 0.88
CA LEU A 67 6.88 9.93 0.00
C LEU A 67 6.17 11.04 0.76
N ILE A 68 5.25 10.68 1.66
CA ILE A 68 4.45 11.66 2.41
C ILE A 68 5.33 12.45 3.37
N SER A 69 6.21 11.78 4.11
CA SER A 69 7.12 12.45 5.04
C SER A 69 8.04 13.43 4.30
N TYR A 70 8.62 12.99 3.18
CA TYR A 70 9.48 13.87 2.36
C TYR A 70 8.73 15.12 1.88
N LEU A 71 7.49 14.96 1.40
CA LEU A 71 6.68 16.09 0.93
C LEU A 71 6.30 17.03 2.07
N LEU A 72 6.03 16.53 3.27
CA LEU A 72 5.75 17.34 4.45
C LEU A 72 6.98 18.10 4.93
N PHE A 73 8.18 17.48 4.90
CA PHE A 73 9.43 18.17 5.22
C PHE A 73 9.69 19.30 4.24
N LYS A 74 9.51 19.07 2.95
CA LYS A 74 9.66 20.09 1.91
C LYS A 74 8.59 21.18 1.98
N GLU A 75 7.35 20.84 2.32
CA GLU A 75 6.30 21.83 2.53
C GLU A 75 6.68 22.75 3.70
N LYS A 76 7.15 22.21 4.82
CA LYS A 76 7.59 22.97 5.99
C LYS A 76 8.82 23.84 5.70
N GLU A 77 9.76 23.35 4.89
CA GLU A 77 10.96 24.10 4.48
C GLU A 77 10.61 25.33 3.62
N VAL A 78 9.63 25.21 2.72
CA VAL A 78 9.27 26.26 1.74
C VAL A 78 8.25 27.25 2.30
N THR A 79 7.39 26.80 3.24
CA THR A 79 6.24 27.61 3.73
C THR A 79 6.26 27.81 5.23
N ASP A 80 7.35 27.46 5.92
CA ASP A 80 7.56 27.52 7.38
C ASP A 80 6.53 26.73 8.20
N THR A 81 5.52 26.16 7.55
CA THR A 81 4.46 25.40 8.22
C THR A 81 3.91 24.31 7.31
N ILE A 82 3.11 23.40 7.88
CA ILE A 82 2.35 22.39 7.14
C ILE A 82 0.89 22.81 7.12
N ASN A 83 0.31 22.91 5.91
CA ASN A 83 -1.11 23.16 5.76
C ASN A 83 -1.89 21.85 5.84
N ILE A 84 -2.33 21.52 7.05
CA ILE A 84 -3.04 20.24 7.36
C ILE A 84 -4.32 20.12 6.53
N LYS A 85 -5.09 21.23 6.35
CA LYS A 85 -6.32 21.22 5.54
C LYS A 85 -6.02 20.84 4.07
N TYR A 86 -5.00 21.44 3.48
CA TYR A 86 -4.62 21.11 2.10
C TYR A 86 -4.05 19.71 1.98
N PHE A 87 -3.37 19.22 3.01
CA PHE A 87 -2.92 17.83 3.06
C PHE A 87 -4.12 16.88 2.97
N TYR A 88 -5.14 17.06 3.81
CA TYR A 88 -6.34 16.20 3.77
C TYR A 88 -7.08 16.30 2.44
N ILE A 89 -7.29 17.49 1.88
CA ILE A 89 -7.93 17.64 0.57
C ILE A 89 -7.15 16.87 -0.51
N ARG A 90 -5.81 16.94 -0.49
CA ARG A 90 -4.97 16.19 -1.45
C ARG A 90 -5.12 14.68 -1.31
N ARG A 91 -5.31 14.14 -0.11
CA ARG A 91 -5.52 12.70 0.12
C ARG A 91 -6.94 12.30 -0.29
N LEU A 92 -7.93 13.05 0.18
CA LEU A 92 -9.32 12.85 -0.18
C LEU A 92 -9.49 12.74 -1.70
N LEU A 93 -9.04 13.74 -2.44
CA LEU A 93 -9.15 13.74 -3.90
C LEU A 93 -8.38 12.61 -4.60
N LYS A 94 -7.40 12.00 -3.95
CA LYS A 94 -6.63 10.90 -4.55
C LYS A 94 -7.20 9.52 -4.21
N ILE A 95 -7.74 9.32 -2.99
CA ILE A 95 -8.04 8.01 -2.44
C ILE A 95 -9.54 7.76 -2.38
N TRP A 96 -10.31 8.69 -1.83
CA TRP A 96 -11.72 8.49 -1.52
C TRP A 96 -12.62 8.18 -2.70
N PRO A 97 -12.49 8.81 -3.88
CA PRO A 97 -13.41 8.54 -4.98
C PRO A 97 -13.45 7.06 -5.36
N LEU A 98 -12.29 6.46 -5.58
CA LEU A 98 -12.23 5.04 -5.96
C LEU A 98 -12.49 4.12 -4.76
N TYR A 99 -12.05 4.49 -3.55
CA TYR A 99 -12.36 3.74 -2.33
C TYR A 99 -13.86 3.57 -2.14
N PHE A 100 -14.62 4.67 -2.15
CA PHE A 100 -16.07 4.61 -1.96
C PHE A 100 -16.80 3.97 -3.14
N LEU A 101 -16.27 4.08 -4.36
CA LEU A 101 -16.80 3.32 -5.49
C LEU A 101 -16.71 1.80 -5.24
N ILE A 102 -15.55 1.31 -4.79
CA ILE A 102 -15.39 -0.13 -4.49
C ILE A 102 -16.25 -0.55 -3.30
N VAL A 103 -16.32 0.24 -2.23
CA VAL A 103 -17.22 -0.02 -1.10
C VAL A 103 -18.67 -0.11 -1.59
N PHE A 104 -19.11 0.86 -2.40
CA PHE A 104 -20.47 0.83 -2.97
C PHE A 104 -20.72 -0.41 -3.81
N LEU A 105 -19.81 -0.75 -4.71
CA LEU A 105 -19.93 -1.96 -5.53
C LEU A 105 -20.00 -3.22 -4.66
N ALA A 106 -19.10 -3.36 -3.70
CA ALA A 106 -18.99 -4.56 -2.86
C ALA A 106 -20.19 -4.76 -1.91
N PHE A 107 -20.79 -3.68 -1.41
CA PHE A 107 -21.91 -3.79 -0.46
C PHE A 107 -23.29 -3.80 -1.15
N PHE A 108 -23.46 -3.11 -2.29
CA PHE A 108 -24.79 -2.85 -2.83
C PHE A 108 -25.04 -3.42 -4.23
N ILE A 109 -24.00 -3.65 -5.03
CA ILE A 109 -24.16 -4.08 -6.43
C ILE A 109 -23.76 -5.54 -6.62
N LEU A 110 -22.49 -5.87 -6.35
CA LEU A 110 -21.93 -7.21 -6.66
C LEU A 110 -22.67 -8.35 -5.95
N PRO A 111 -23.12 -8.21 -4.69
CA PRO A 111 -23.85 -9.28 -4.02
C PRO A 111 -25.22 -9.62 -4.62
N LYS A 112 -25.76 -8.74 -5.47
CA LYS A 112 -27.05 -8.95 -6.15
C LYS A 112 -26.93 -9.60 -7.52
N ILE A 113 -25.71 -9.85 -7.97
CA ILE A 113 -25.42 -10.41 -9.28
C ILE A 113 -24.85 -11.83 -9.05
N ASP A 114 -25.59 -12.84 -9.45
CA ASP A 114 -25.20 -14.25 -9.24
C ASP A 114 -23.81 -14.58 -9.79
N PHE A 115 -23.43 -13.94 -10.89
CA PHE A 115 -22.09 -14.05 -11.46
C PHE A 115 -20.96 -13.72 -10.45
N PHE A 116 -21.21 -12.85 -9.48
CA PHE A 116 -20.24 -12.47 -8.45
C PHE A 116 -20.50 -13.17 -7.11
N ALA A 117 -21.39 -14.16 -7.05
CA ALA A 117 -21.65 -14.91 -5.83
C ALA A 117 -20.44 -15.76 -5.45
N ILE A 118 -20.03 -15.69 -4.18
CA ILE A 118 -19.02 -16.55 -3.57
C ILE A 118 -19.74 -17.40 -2.54
N GLU A 119 -19.99 -18.68 -2.87
CA GLU A 119 -20.82 -19.58 -2.07
C GLU A 119 -20.35 -19.69 -0.61
N SER A 120 -19.02 -19.73 -0.39
CA SER A 120 -18.44 -19.81 0.96
C SER A 120 -18.72 -18.58 1.84
N LEU A 121 -19.20 -17.47 1.26
CA LEU A 121 -19.49 -16.23 1.96
C LEU A 121 -20.97 -15.82 1.88
N LYS A 122 -21.82 -16.67 1.28
CA LYS A 122 -23.27 -16.45 1.23
C LYS A 122 -23.84 -16.39 2.66
N GLY A 123 -24.69 -15.40 2.91
CA GLY A 123 -25.31 -15.16 4.22
C GLY A 123 -24.48 -14.27 5.17
N GLU A 124 -23.16 -14.40 5.15
CA GLU A 124 -22.29 -13.60 6.01
C GLU A 124 -22.34 -12.09 5.75
N MET A 125 -22.68 -11.69 4.53
CA MET A 125 -22.80 -10.28 4.18
C MET A 125 -23.91 -9.54 4.94
N HIS A 126 -25.04 -10.19 5.15
CA HIS A 126 -26.21 -9.57 5.79
C HIS A 126 -26.04 -9.51 7.32
N HIS A 127 -25.25 -10.40 7.88
CA HIS A 127 -24.98 -10.39 9.33
C HIS A 127 -24.16 -9.17 9.72
N ASN A 128 -24.69 -8.36 10.64
CA ASN A 128 -24.08 -7.09 11.09
C ASN A 128 -23.81 -6.08 9.96
N PHE A 129 -24.63 -6.03 8.92
CA PHE A 129 -24.45 -5.20 7.72
C PHE A 129 -24.16 -3.72 8.05
N PHE A 130 -24.98 -3.11 8.92
CA PHE A 130 -24.79 -1.69 9.30
C PHE A 130 -23.47 -1.44 10.04
N ALA A 131 -23.08 -2.33 10.92
CA ALA A 131 -21.81 -2.20 11.64
C ALA A 131 -20.62 -2.33 10.66
N LYS A 132 -20.67 -3.28 9.74
CA LYS A 132 -19.65 -3.45 8.70
C LYS A 132 -19.53 -2.20 7.83
N ILE A 133 -20.64 -1.70 7.27
CA ILE A 133 -20.60 -0.52 6.39
C ILE A 133 -20.10 0.73 7.12
N LEU A 134 -20.50 0.94 8.39
CA LEU A 134 -19.99 2.05 9.19
C LEU A 134 -18.47 1.98 9.36
N LEU A 135 -17.93 0.81 9.67
CA LEU A 135 -16.48 0.64 9.79
C LEU A 135 -15.76 0.93 8.46
N TYR A 136 -16.31 0.52 7.32
CA TYR A 136 -15.74 0.86 6.02
C TYR A 136 -15.84 2.35 5.71
N VAL A 137 -16.98 2.99 6.02
CA VAL A 137 -17.17 4.44 5.81
C VAL A 137 -16.19 5.26 6.65
N PHE A 138 -15.87 4.83 7.87
CA PHE A 138 -14.92 5.49 8.76
C PHE A 138 -13.47 4.99 8.61
N PHE A 139 -13.13 4.31 7.55
CA PHE A 139 -11.78 3.79 7.28
C PHE A 139 -11.23 2.85 8.35
N LEU A 140 -12.11 2.00 8.88
CA LEU A 140 -11.78 0.93 9.84
C LEU A 140 -12.02 -0.49 9.29
N PRO A 141 -11.77 -0.78 7.99
CA PRO A 141 -11.99 -2.12 7.45
C PRO A 141 -11.06 -3.16 8.08
N ASN A 142 -9.87 -2.78 8.56
CA ASN A 142 -8.98 -3.62 9.35
C ASN A 142 -9.64 -4.10 10.66
N LEU A 143 -10.41 -3.25 11.33
CA LEU A 143 -11.20 -3.64 12.51
C LEU A 143 -12.39 -4.50 12.09
N ALA A 144 -13.08 -4.16 10.99
CA ALA A 144 -14.20 -4.95 10.49
C ALA A 144 -13.81 -6.41 10.23
N LEU A 145 -12.62 -6.67 9.65
CA LEU A 145 -12.08 -8.01 9.42
C LEU A 145 -11.72 -8.79 10.71
N ARG A 146 -11.63 -8.13 11.84
CA ARG A 146 -11.38 -8.78 13.13
C ARG A 146 -12.65 -9.09 13.89
N LEU A 147 -13.69 -8.30 13.68
CA LEU A 147 -14.97 -8.44 14.37
C LEU A 147 -15.99 -9.25 13.58
N PHE A 148 -15.87 -9.30 12.27
CA PHE A 148 -16.86 -9.86 11.37
C PHE A 148 -16.22 -10.70 10.28
N ALA A 149 -17.01 -11.52 9.60
CA ALA A 149 -16.59 -12.21 8.38
C ALA A 149 -16.16 -11.22 7.27
N ALA A 150 -15.27 -11.69 6.40
CA ALA A 150 -14.75 -10.93 5.27
C ALA A 150 -15.87 -10.45 4.34
N ILE A 151 -15.74 -9.22 3.83
CA ILE A 151 -16.61 -8.69 2.79
C ILE A 151 -15.99 -9.02 1.43
N PRO A 152 -16.66 -9.81 0.59
CA PRO A 152 -16.19 -10.06 -0.78
C PRO A 152 -15.88 -8.75 -1.49
N TYR A 153 -14.83 -8.74 -2.30
CA TYR A 153 -14.42 -7.57 -3.10
C TYR A 153 -13.99 -6.31 -2.33
N ALA A 154 -14.10 -6.28 -0.98
CA ALA A 154 -13.71 -5.13 -0.17
C ALA A 154 -12.74 -5.48 0.98
N SER A 155 -12.48 -6.76 1.24
CA SER A 155 -11.61 -7.17 2.36
C SER A 155 -10.20 -6.60 2.23
N HIS A 156 -9.63 -6.54 1.03
CA HIS A 156 -8.31 -5.96 0.76
C HIS A 156 -8.19 -4.46 1.13
N LEU A 157 -9.32 -3.76 1.27
CA LEU A 157 -9.34 -2.34 1.67
C LEU A 157 -8.82 -2.10 3.09
N TRP A 158 -8.57 -3.16 3.87
CA TRP A 158 -8.00 -3.05 5.21
C TRP A 158 -6.71 -2.21 5.22
N SER A 159 -5.86 -2.36 4.22
CA SER A 159 -4.60 -1.62 4.12
C SER A 159 -4.81 -0.14 3.81
N ILE A 160 -5.81 0.21 3.00
CA ILE A 160 -6.18 1.61 2.72
C ILE A 160 -6.72 2.26 4.01
N GLY A 161 -7.51 1.52 4.81
CA GLY A 161 -7.92 1.98 6.13
C GLY A 161 -6.73 2.34 7.01
N VAL A 162 -5.71 1.47 7.08
CA VAL A 162 -4.47 1.73 7.84
C VAL A 162 -3.73 2.96 7.32
N GLU A 163 -3.64 3.14 6.00
CA GLU A 163 -3.06 4.35 5.42
C GLU A 163 -3.82 5.62 5.82
N GLU A 164 -5.15 5.62 5.77
CA GLU A 164 -5.96 6.77 6.15
C GLU A 164 -5.87 7.08 7.66
N GLN A 165 -5.80 6.04 8.51
CA GLN A 165 -5.54 6.20 9.94
C GLN A 165 -4.18 6.86 10.20
N PHE A 166 -3.14 6.45 9.49
CA PHE A 166 -1.83 7.10 9.55
C PHE A 166 -1.89 8.55 9.06
N TYR A 167 -2.55 8.81 7.91
CA TYR A 167 -2.66 10.15 7.36
C TYR A 167 -3.43 11.12 8.25
N LEU A 168 -4.36 10.61 9.07
CA LEU A 168 -5.11 11.43 10.01
C LEU A 168 -4.20 12.08 11.06
N ILE A 169 -3.20 11.38 11.55
CA ILE A 169 -2.32 11.86 12.63
C ILE A 169 -1.00 12.45 12.11
N TRP A 170 -0.49 11.94 10.99
CA TRP A 170 0.88 12.19 10.53
C TRP A 170 1.22 13.66 10.24
N PRO A 171 0.38 14.46 9.52
CA PRO A 171 0.68 15.85 9.26
C PRO A 171 0.66 16.70 10.53
N GLY A 172 -0.21 16.38 11.49
CA GLY A 172 -0.28 17.04 12.79
C GLY A 172 0.98 16.82 13.62
N LEU A 173 1.46 15.57 13.69
CA LEU A 173 2.70 15.23 14.38
C LEU A 173 3.90 15.90 13.71
N ASN A 174 3.98 15.87 12.38
CA ASN A 174 5.05 16.53 11.64
C ASN A 174 5.05 18.06 11.78
N LYS A 175 3.87 18.68 11.96
CA LYS A 175 3.76 20.11 12.23
C LYS A 175 4.26 20.46 13.62
N LYS A 176 3.84 19.71 14.64
CA LYS A 176 4.09 20.00 16.07
C LYS A 176 5.50 19.60 16.52
N ILE A 177 5.98 18.43 16.12
CA ILE A 177 7.26 17.87 16.58
C ILE A 177 8.38 18.34 15.64
N ASN A 178 9.29 19.17 16.15
CA ASN A 178 10.40 19.69 15.36
C ASN A 178 11.51 18.67 15.16
N ASN A 179 11.85 17.90 16.21
CA ASN A 179 12.83 16.82 16.10
C ASN A 179 12.24 15.65 15.33
N LYS A 180 12.60 15.53 14.05
CA LYS A 180 12.05 14.49 13.16
C LYS A 180 12.55 13.09 13.50
N TRP A 181 13.78 12.98 14.01
CA TRP A 181 14.30 11.70 14.50
C TRP A 181 13.49 11.17 15.68
N LEU A 182 13.23 12.06 16.67
CA LEU A 182 12.38 11.71 17.81
C LEU A 182 10.98 11.30 17.36
N LEU A 183 10.40 11.99 16.35
CA LEU A 183 9.09 11.63 15.80
C LEU A 183 9.11 10.22 15.20
N MET A 184 10.08 9.90 14.33
CA MET A 184 10.15 8.61 13.64
C MET A 184 10.36 7.46 14.64
N PHE A 185 11.40 7.56 15.47
CA PHE A 185 11.68 6.54 16.47
C PHE A 185 10.61 6.46 17.55
N GLY A 186 9.98 7.60 17.90
CA GLY A 186 8.89 7.64 18.87
C GLY A 186 7.67 6.86 18.39
N VAL A 187 7.26 7.04 17.12
CA VAL A 187 6.10 6.29 16.56
C VAL A 187 6.43 4.80 16.46
N ILE A 188 7.62 4.44 15.96
CA ILE A 188 8.05 3.04 15.88
C ILE A 188 8.12 2.44 17.28
N GLY A 189 8.76 3.14 18.24
CA GLY A 189 8.92 2.65 19.61
C GLY A 189 7.59 2.46 20.33
N VAL A 190 6.67 3.42 20.21
CA VAL A 190 5.32 3.32 20.81
C VAL A 190 4.53 2.16 20.21
N TYR A 191 4.60 2.00 18.88
CA TYR A 191 3.94 0.87 18.22
C TYR A 191 4.46 -0.47 18.74
N LEU A 192 5.78 -0.65 18.79
CA LEU A 192 6.42 -1.88 19.29
C LEU A 192 6.16 -2.08 20.78
N LEU A 193 6.19 -1.02 21.58
CA LEU A 193 5.88 -1.10 23.01
C LEU A 193 4.47 -1.66 23.22
N ILE A 194 3.47 -1.14 22.52
CA ILE A 194 2.09 -1.64 22.61
C ILE A 194 2.02 -3.09 22.10
N LYS A 195 2.66 -3.40 20.97
CA LYS A 195 2.70 -4.74 20.40
C LYS A 195 3.24 -5.77 21.41
N PHE A 196 4.40 -5.49 22.01
CA PHE A 196 4.99 -6.39 22.99
C PHE A 196 4.22 -6.42 24.31
N SER A 197 3.64 -5.29 24.76
CA SER A 197 2.79 -5.26 25.94
C SER A 197 1.55 -6.15 25.77
N LEU A 198 0.93 -6.12 24.59
CA LEU A 198 -0.21 -6.99 24.29
C LEU A 198 0.17 -8.49 24.35
N LEU A 199 1.41 -8.86 23.98
CA LEU A 199 1.87 -10.26 24.07
C LEU A 199 1.95 -10.77 25.51
N LEU A 200 2.22 -9.89 26.47
CA LEU A 200 2.33 -10.23 27.89
C LEU A 200 0.97 -10.40 28.59
N LEU A 201 -0.13 -9.92 27.96
CA LEU A 201 -1.45 -10.01 28.56
C LEU A 201 -2.03 -11.43 28.45
N PRO A 202 -2.80 -11.87 29.47
CA PRO A 202 -3.49 -13.17 29.46
C PRO A 202 -4.40 -13.31 28.25
N THR A 203 -4.47 -14.53 27.70
CA THR A 203 -5.27 -14.81 26.53
C THR A 203 -6.76 -14.79 26.85
N SER A 204 -7.49 -13.85 26.27
CA SER A 204 -8.95 -13.77 26.27
C SER A 204 -9.43 -13.42 24.86
N ALA A 205 -10.70 -13.60 24.55
CA ALA A 205 -11.27 -13.26 23.24
C ALA A 205 -11.00 -11.78 22.88
N THR A 206 -11.16 -10.88 23.83
CA THR A 206 -10.87 -9.46 23.65
C THR A 206 -9.39 -9.21 23.34
N ILE A 207 -8.48 -9.82 24.08
CA ILE A 207 -7.04 -9.66 23.88
C ILE A 207 -6.60 -10.26 22.53
N ILE A 208 -7.16 -11.39 22.12
CA ILE A 208 -6.92 -11.97 20.78
C ILE A 208 -7.34 -10.98 19.69
N THR A 209 -8.53 -10.38 19.81
CA THR A 209 -9.02 -9.37 18.86
C THR A 209 -8.13 -8.13 18.83
N MET A 210 -7.69 -7.64 19.99
CA MET A 210 -6.78 -6.49 20.10
C MET A 210 -5.42 -6.77 19.47
N LYS A 211 -4.82 -7.93 19.76
CA LYS A 211 -3.56 -8.39 19.12
C LYS A 211 -3.72 -8.43 17.61
N GLY A 212 -4.77 -9.09 17.13
CA GLY A 212 -5.05 -9.21 15.71
C GLY A 212 -5.29 -7.85 15.02
N PHE A 213 -6.01 -6.92 15.67
CA PHE A 213 -6.19 -5.57 15.15
C PHE A 213 -4.86 -4.81 15.08
N TRP A 214 -4.04 -4.87 16.15
CA TRP A 214 -2.74 -4.21 16.19
C TRP A 214 -1.81 -4.75 15.10
N ASP A 215 -1.70 -6.06 14.95
CA ASP A 215 -0.91 -6.71 13.90
C ASP A 215 -1.38 -6.37 12.48
N SER A 216 -2.68 -6.09 12.31
CA SER A 216 -3.22 -5.64 11.02
C SER A 216 -3.16 -4.12 10.82
N THR A 217 -2.49 -3.38 11.73
CA THR A 217 -2.36 -1.92 11.67
C THR A 217 -0.89 -1.48 11.74
N PRO A 218 0.02 -1.97 10.85
CA PRO A 218 1.45 -1.72 10.95
C PRO A 218 1.82 -0.29 10.50
N ILE A 219 1.39 0.71 11.28
CA ILE A 219 1.69 2.13 11.03
C ILE A 219 3.17 2.47 11.22
N ASP A 220 3.89 1.67 11.97
CA ASP A 220 5.34 1.74 12.15
C ASP A 220 6.08 1.46 10.85
N CYS A 221 5.60 0.59 9.96
CA CYS A 221 6.16 0.40 8.63
C CYS A 221 6.14 1.70 7.80
N MET A 222 5.09 2.52 7.95
CA MET A 222 5.06 3.85 7.33
C MET A 222 6.02 4.81 8.02
N ALA A 223 6.15 4.75 9.34
CA ALA A 223 7.15 5.54 10.07
C ALA A 223 8.58 5.15 9.69
N ILE A 224 8.86 3.85 9.45
CA ILE A 224 10.14 3.37 8.88
C ILE A 224 10.38 4.01 7.50
N GLY A 225 9.36 4.02 6.63
CA GLY A 225 9.44 4.77 5.36
C GLY A 225 9.77 6.24 5.55
N GLY A 226 9.14 6.88 6.56
CA GLY A 226 9.43 8.25 6.98
C GLY A 226 10.88 8.44 7.46
N LEU A 227 11.44 7.47 8.19
CA LEU A 227 12.84 7.48 8.63
C LEU A 227 13.80 7.50 7.43
N PHE A 228 13.58 6.64 6.44
CA PHE A 228 14.37 6.66 5.20
C PHE A 228 14.23 7.95 4.42
N SER A 229 13.04 8.54 4.42
CA SER A 229 12.80 9.88 3.88
C SER A 229 13.64 10.95 4.58
N LEU A 230 13.72 10.89 5.91
CA LEU A 230 14.52 11.82 6.72
C LEU A 230 16.01 11.71 6.41
N ILE A 231 16.54 10.49 6.29
CA ILE A 231 17.92 10.23 5.88
C ILE A 231 18.23 10.92 4.54
N ILE A 232 17.31 10.84 3.57
CA ILE A 232 17.51 11.49 2.26
C ILE A 232 17.36 13.01 2.33
N TYR A 233 16.44 13.49 3.15
CA TYR A 233 16.12 14.91 3.27
C TYR A 233 17.23 15.71 3.97
N GLU A 234 17.74 15.22 5.10
CA GLU A 234 18.75 15.93 5.89
C GLU A 234 20.15 15.86 5.29
N LYS A 235 20.96 16.89 5.61
CA LYS A 235 22.35 17.06 5.14
C LYS A 235 23.34 17.14 6.32
N THR A 236 23.03 16.45 7.43
CA THR A 236 23.94 16.38 8.59
C THR A 236 25.11 15.43 8.29
N ARG A 237 26.22 15.55 9.06
CA ARG A 237 27.36 14.59 8.94
C ARG A 237 26.89 13.15 9.09
N PHE A 238 25.99 12.89 10.03
CA PHE A 238 25.43 11.59 10.28
C PHE A 238 24.67 11.04 9.06
N THR A 239 23.74 11.82 8.48
CA THR A 239 23.00 11.37 7.30
C THR A 239 23.84 11.24 6.05
N VAL A 240 24.93 12.02 5.93
CA VAL A 240 25.91 11.86 4.83
C VAL A 240 26.63 10.52 4.94
N VAL A 241 27.06 10.14 6.14
CA VAL A 241 27.70 8.82 6.37
C VAL A 241 26.71 7.69 6.11
N LEU A 242 25.47 7.79 6.62
CA LEU A 242 24.43 6.79 6.36
C LEU A 242 24.14 6.64 4.86
N LYS A 243 24.03 7.75 4.12
CA LYS A 243 23.84 7.69 2.67
C LYS A 243 24.99 7.00 1.97
N LYS A 244 26.25 7.27 2.39
CA LYS A 244 27.42 6.60 1.82
C LYS A 244 27.34 5.09 2.00
N ILE A 245 26.94 4.62 3.19
CA ILE A 245 26.78 3.19 3.48
C ILE A 245 25.61 2.61 2.66
N LEU A 246 24.44 3.24 2.71
CA LEU A 246 23.23 2.74 2.04
C LEU A 246 23.37 2.71 0.53
N PHE A 247 24.11 3.66 -0.06
CA PHE A 247 24.28 3.81 -1.51
C PHE A 247 25.48 3.06 -2.06
N ASP A 248 26.27 2.43 -1.19
CA ASP A 248 27.37 1.56 -1.61
C ASP A 248 26.84 0.35 -2.40
N LYS A 249 27.56 -0.06 -3.43
CA LYS A 249 27.14 -1.16 -4.32
C LYS A 249 27.04 -2.51 -3.61
N ILE A 250 27.93 -2.77 -2.64
CA ILE A 250 27.89 -4.00 -1.85
C ILE A 250 26.59 -4.02 -1.02
N THR A 251 26.28 -2.91 -0.32
CA THR A 251 25.04 -2.77 0.45
C THR A 251 23.80 -2.93 -0.43
N GLN A 252 23.79 -2.36 -1.63
CA GLN A 252 22.69 -2.50 -2.57
C GLN A 252 22.47 -3.97 -2.97
N TRP A 253 23.53 -4.66 -3.44
CA TRP A 253 23.45 -6.07 -3.83
C TRP A 253 23.06 -6.96 -2.64
N PHE A 254 23.73 -6.77 -1.50
CA PHE A 254 23.44 -7.54 -0.30
C PHE A 254 21.97 -7.41 0.11
N THR A 255 21.45 -6.18 0.20
CA THR A 255 20.05 -5.95 0.60
C THR A 255 19.08 -6.52 -0.41
N LEU A 256 19.34 -6.36 -1.72
CA LEU A 256 18.46 -6.88 -2.77
C LEU A 256 18.41 -8.41 -2.75
N ILE A 257 19.59 -9.06 -2.68
CA ILE A 257 19.69 -10.53 -2.63
C ILE A 257 19.07 -11.05 -1.33
N LEU A 258 19.38 -10.44 -0.19
CA LEU A 258 18.82 -10.84 1.10
C LEU A 258 17.29 -10.74 1.08
N THR A 259 16.76 -9.62 0.60
CA THR A 259 15.29 -9.43 0.50
C THR A 259 14.66 -10.50 -0.39
N ALA A 260 15.22 -10.72 -1.58
CA ALA A 260 14.73 -11.73 -2.50
C ALA A 260 14.82 -13.15 -1.89
N THR A 261 15.93 -13.49 -1.26
CA THR A 261 16.14 -14.80 -0.61
C THR A 261 15.13 -15.02 0.52
N LEU A 262 14.96 -14.04 1.43
CA LEU A 262 13.98 -14.15 2.51
C LEU A 262 12.54 -14.31 2.00
N MET A 263 12.19 -13.60 0.92
CA MET A 263 10.89 -13.74 0.28
C MET A 263 10.70 -15.10 -0.40
N LEU A 264 11.69 -15.58 -1.16
CA LEU A 264 11.65 -16.87 -1.86
C LEU A 264 11.68 -18.07 -0.89
N MET A 265 12.36 -17.92 0.24
CA MET A 265 12.34 -18.93 1.31
C MET A 265 11.14 -18.78 2.23
N ALA A 266 10.26 -17.83 1.98
CA ALA A 266 9.08 -17.50 2.79
C ALA A 266 9.40 -17.33 4.29
N VAL A 267 10.54 -16.71 4.61
CA VAL A 267 11.01 -16.57 5.98
C VAL A 267 10.06 -15.68 6.77
N LYS A 268 9.49 -16.22 7.84
CA LYS A 268 8.66 -15.48 8.81
C LYS A 268 9.50 -15.22 10.06
N ILE A 269 9.72 -13.93 10.37
CA ILE A 269 10.46 -13.51 11.55
C ILE A 269 9.48 -13.31 12.70
N PRO A 270 9.54 -14.10 13.78
CA PRO A 270 8.58 -13.99 14.87
C PRO A 270 8.52 -12.55 15.39
N TYR A 271 7.33 -12.06 15.61
CA TYR A 271 6.99 -10.75 16.16
C TYR A 271 7.43 -9.52 15.35
N LEU A 272 8.53 -9.56 14.62
CA LEU A 272 9.12 -8.41 13.90
C LEU A 272 9.12 -8.60 12.38
N ASN A 273 8.23 -9.45 11.86
CA ASN A 273 8.23 -9.81 10.45
C ASN A 273 8.08 -8.59 9.53
N TYR A 274 7.10 -7.75 9.79
CA TYR A 274 6.82 -6.61 8.92
C TYR A 274 7.87 -5.52 9.07
N GLU A 275 8.37 -5.30 10.26
CA GLU A 275 9.36 -4.30 10.58
C GLU A 275 10.71 -4.60 9.90
N VAL A 276 11.15 -5.85 9.94
CA VAL A 276 12.39 -6.26 9.25
C VAL A 276 12.26 -6.10 7.75
N TYR A 277 11.16 -6.60 7.17
CA TYR A 277 10.91 -6.39 5.73
C TYR A 277 10.73 -4.90 5.39
N ALA A 278 10.12 -4.10 6.25
CA ALA A 278 9.99 -2.66 6.04
C ALA A 278 11.35 -1.95 6.00
N VAL A 279 12.30 -2.35 6.85
CA VAL A 279 13.68 -1.83 6.80
C VAL A 279 14.36 -2.23 5.49
N LEU A 280 14.28 -3.50 5.09
CA LEU A 280 14.86 -3.98 3.83
C LEU A 280 14.25 -3.25 2.62
N PHE A 281 12.93 -3.13 2.56
CA PHE A 281 12.25 -2.36 1.52
C PHE A 281 12.62 -0.88 1.55
N GLY A 282 12.81 -0.30 2.73
CA GLY A 282 13.27 1.08 2.88
C GLY A 282 14.63 1.30 2.22
N VAL A 283 15.60 0.40 2.44
CA VAL A 283 16.93 0.44 1.78
C VAL A 283 16.77 0.29 0.25
N VAL A 284 15.96 -0.67 -0.21
CA VAL A 284 15.69 -0.86 -1.65
C VAL A 284 15.07 0.40 -2.26
N ILE A 285 14.02 0.94 -1.62
CA ILE A 285 13.30 2.13 -2.08
C ILE A 285 14.22 3.35 -2.22
N VAL A 286 15.05 3.65 -1.21
CA VAL A 286 15.92 4.83 -1.28
C VAL A 286 17.01 4.68 -2.34
N ASN A 287 17.50 3.45 -2.55
CA ASN A 287 18.47 3.20 -3.61
C ASN A 287 17.88 3.42 -4.99
N PHE A 288 16.70 2.89 -5.26
CA PHE A 288 16.06 3.13 -6.56
C PHE A 288 15.56 4.56 -6.73
N ALA A 289 15.09 5.21 -5.68
CA ALA A 289 14.49 6.54 -5.73
C ALA A 289 15.52 7.67 -5.77
N ALA A 290 16.58 7.59 -4.97
CA ALA A 290 17.45 8.73 -4.67
C ALA A 290 18.95 8.50 -4.96
N ASN A 291 19.39 7.26 -5.15
CA ASN A 291 20.77 6.97 -5.46
C ASN A 291 21.05 7.12 -6.96
N GLU A 292 21.96 8.02 -7.33
CA GLU A 292 22.40 8.18 -8.73
C GLU A 292 23.21 6.98 -9.22
N SER A 293 23.98 6.34 -8.31
CA SER A 293 24.79 5.15 -8.56
C SER A 293 24.04 3.83 -8.30
N ARG A 294 22.69 3.84 -8.50
CA ARG A 294 21.88 2.63 -8.35
C ARG A 294 22.31 1.53 -9.31
N LEU A 295 22.05 0.28 -8.94
CA LEU A 295 22.49 -0.89 -9.69
C LEU A 295 21.92 -0.89 -11.13
N PHE A 296 20.64 -0.59 -11.26
CA PHE A 296 19.94 -0.50 -12.54
C PHE A 296 18.72 0.43 -12.45
N SER A 297 18.13 0.77 -13.56
CA SER A 297 16.89 1.56 -13.60
C SER A 297 15.75 0.69 -14.07
N MET A 298 14.63 0.79 -13.38
CA MET A 298 13.35 0.18 -13.77
C MET A 298 12.42 1.20 -14.44
N GLU A 299 12.91 2.42 -14.70
CA GLU A 299 12.11 3.51 -15.25
C GLU A 299 11.98 3.39 -16.75
N THR A 300 10.88 2.81 -17.19
CA THR A 300 10.47 2.71 -18.59
C THR A 300 9.10 3.34 -18.79
N GLY A 301 8.67 3.53 -20.01
CA GLY A 301 7.34 4.09 -20.30
C GLY A 301 6.21 3.25 -19.69
N TRP A 302 6.29 1.92 -19.84
CA TRP A 302 5.27 1.00 -19.34
C TRP A 302 5.29 0.85 -17.82
N THR A 303 6.46 0.75 -17.17
CA THR A 303 6.52 0.68 -15.69
C THR A 303 6.03 1.95 -15.04
N ASN A 304 6.32 3.10 -15.66
CA ASN A 304 5.79 4.39 -15.20
C ASN A 304 4.28 4.46 -15.32
N TYR A 305 3.71 3.97 -16.42
CA TYR A 305 2.26 3.94 -16.59
C TYR A 305 1.59 2.99 -15.61
N LEU A 306 2.05 1.74 -15.51
CA LEU A 306 1.53 0.75 -14.56
C LEU A 306 1.62 1.23 -13.10
N GLY A 307 2.70 1.90 -12.75
CA GLY A 307 2.81 2.51 -11.42
C GLY A 307 1.87 3.70 -11.19
N LYS A 308 1.50 4.46 -12.23
CA LYS A 308 0.47 5.51 -12.10
C LYS A 308 -0.91 4.91 -11.80
N ILE A 309 -1.26 3.82 -12.46
CA ILE A 309 -2.54 3.12 -12.28
C ILE A 309 -2.51 2.08 -11.16
N SER A 310 -1.41 1.96 -10.39
CA SER A 310 -1.24 0.91 -9.37
C SER A 310 -2.30 0.95 -8.28
N TYR A 311 -2.88 2.11 -8.00
CA TYR A 311 -4.02 2.23 -7.08
C TYR A 311 -5.25 1.53 -7.65
N GLY A 312 -5.59 1.75 -8.92
CA GLY A 312 -6.64 1.01 -9.62
C GLY A 312 -6.36 -0.49 -9.68
N LEU A 313 -5.11 -0.90 -9.99
CA LEU A 313 -4.71 -2.31 -9.97
C LEU A 313 -5.03 -2.96 -8.62
N TYR A 314 -4.69 -2.27 -7.53
CA TYR A 314 -4.99 -2.72 -6.18
C TYR A 314 -6.48 -2.75 -5.86
N MET A 315 -7.26 -1.80 -6.37
CA MET A 315 -8.68 -1.67 -6.05
C MET A 315 -9.56 -2.65 -6.81
N TYR A 316 -9.27 -2.92 -8.08
CA TYR A 316 -10.13 -3.71 -8.95
C TYR A 316 -9.79 -5.20 -9.01
N HIS A 317 -8.59 -5.63 -8.58
CA HIS A 317 -8.15 -7.02 -8.78
C HIS A 317 -9.11 -8.08 -8.22
N PRO A 318 -9.82 -7.94 -7.08
CA PRO A 318 -10.72 -8.99 -6.63
C PRO A 318 -11.89 -9.20 -7.59
N ILE A 319 -12.40 -8.10 -8.17
CA ILE A 319 -13.49 -8.15 -9.15
C ILE A 319 -13.02 -8.82 -10.44
N THR A 320 -11.84 -8.45 -10.91
CA THR A 320 -11.27 -8.99 -12.16
C THR A 320 -10.86 -10.44 -12.03
N ILE A 321 -10.38 -10.88 -10.86
CA ILE A 321 -10.07 -12.29 -10.60
C ILE A 321 -11.32 -13.14 -10.73
N VAL A 322 -12.41 -12.76 -10.05
CA VAL A 322 -13.68 -13.49 -10.11
C VAL A 322 -14.23 -13.49 -11.54
N THR A 323 -14.19 -12.34 -12.21
CA THR A 323 -14.59 -12.24 -13.62
C THR A 323 -13.81 -13.20 -14.51
N ALA A 324 -12.48 -13.25 -14.35
CA ALA A 324 -11.63 -14.12 -15.15
C ALA A 324 -11.88 -15.61 -14.87
N ILE A 325 -12.03 -15.99 -13.59
CA ILE A 325 -12.36 -17.37 -13.20
C ILE A 325 -13.67 -17.81 -13.86
N HIS A 326 -14.73 -17.03 -13.73
CA HIS A 326 -16.03 -17.37 -14.31
C HIS A 326 -16.01 -17.38 -15.85
N CYS A 327 -15.35 -16.41 -16.49
CA CYS A 327 -15.22 -16.40 -17.95
C CYS A 327 -14.50 -17.65 -18.45
N LEU A 328 -13.36 -18.02 -17.88
CA LEU A 328 -12.62 -19.21 -18.29
C LEU A 328 -13.40 -20.50 -18.01
N HIS A 329 -14.05 -20.59 -16.86
CA HIS A 329 -14.89 -21.73 -16.50
C HIS A 329 -16.06 -21.92 -17.48
N TYR A 330 -16.71 -20.83 -17.90
CA TYR A 330 -17.78 -20.87 -18.91
C TYR A 330 -17.32 -21.50 -20.24
N PHE A 331 -16.06 -21.29 -20.63
CA PHE A 331 -15.47 -21.91 -21.82
C PHE A 331 -14.83 -23.28 -21.54
N GLY A 332 -14.99 -23.85 -20.33
CA GLY A 332 -14.39 -25.12 -19.94
C GLY A 332 -12.86 -25.10 -19.80
N ILE A 333 -12.27 -23.90 -19.67
CA ILE A 333 -10.83 -23.71 -19.58
C ILE A 333 -10.42 -23.64 -18.09
N VAL A 334 -9.75 -24.70 -17.64
CA VAL A 334 -9.12 -24.74 -16.29
C VAL A 334 -7.61 -24.80 -16.48
N ASN A 335 -7.00 -23.62 -16.71
CA ASN A 335 -5.58 -23.54 -17.00
C ASN A 335 -4.95 -22.27 -16.40
N ASP A 336 -4.01 -22.46 -15.49
CA ASP A 336 -3.31 -21.35 -14.84
C ASP A 336 -2.49 -20.50 -15.80
N TYR A 337 -1.90 -21.09 -16.84
CA TYR A 337 -1.13 -20.34 -17.86
C TYR A 337 -2.00 -19.33 -18.61
N LEU A 338 -3.32 -19.52 -18.65
CA LEU A 338 -4.28 -18.57 -19.22
C LEU A 338 -4.89 -17.68 -18.15
N LEU A 339 -5.18 -18.20 -16.96
CA LEU A 339 -5.84 -17.44 -15.88
C LEU A 339 -5.00 -16.23 -15.43
N TYR A 340 -3.72 -16.44 -15.12
CA TYR A 340 -2.87 -15.34 -14.61
C TYR A 340 -2.71 -14.20 -15.61
N PRO A 341 -2.32 -14.43 -16.88
CA PRO A 341 -2.26 -13.34 -17.85
C PRO A 341 -3.61 -12.67 -18.08
N PHE A 342 -4.71 -13.43 -18.10
CA PHE A 342 -6.03 -12.89 -18.32
C PHE A 342 -6.46 -11.98 -17.17
N VAL A 343 -6.26 -12.39 -15.90
CA VAL A 343 -6.50 -11.54 -14.71
C VAL A 343 -5.68 -10.26 -14.79
N VAL A 344 -4.37 -10.37 -15.10
CA VAL A 344 -3.48 -9.20 -15.17
C VAL A 344 -3.93 -8.23 -16.26
N LEU A 345 -4.21 -8.73 -17.45
CA LEU A 345 -4.66 -7.91 -18.58
C LEU A 345 -6.01 -7.24 -18.29
N LEU A 346 -6.95 -7.98 -17.73
CA LEU A 346 -8.28 -7.45 -17.36
C LEU A 346 -8.14 -6.38 -16.26
N THR A 347 -7.30 -6.63 -15.25
CA THR A 347 -7.06 -5.68 -14.17
C THR A 347 -6.39 -4.40 -14.69
N VAL A 348 -5.39 -4.54 -15.57
CA VAL A 348 -4.73 -3.39 -16.21
C VAL A 348 -5.73 -2.62 -17.07
N GLY A 349 -6.54 -3.30 -17.88
CA GLY A 349 -7.53 -2.67 -18.74
C GLY A 349 -8.56 -1.84 -17.97
N ILE A 350 -9.18 -2.44 -16.94
CA ILE A 350 -10.17 -1.74 -16.09
C ILE A 350 -9.50 -0.58 -15.34
N SER A 351 -8.31 -0.80 -14.78
CA SER A 351 -7.58 0.25 -14.07
C SER A 351 -7.18 1.41 -14.96
N ALA A 352 -6.79 1.14 -16.20
CA ALA A 352 -6.46 2.16 -17.20
C ALA A 352 -7.70 3.00 -17.55
N VAL A 353 -8.83 2.35 -17.84
CA VAL A 353 -10.11 3.03 -18.11
C VAL A 353 -10.55 3.87 -16.91
N SER A 354 -10.51 3.29 -15.70
CA SER A 354 -10.85 4.01 -14.47
C SER A 354 -9.94 5.21 -14.25
N PHE A 355 -8.63 5.05 -14.45
CA PHE A 355 -7.68 6.13 -14.27
C PHE A 355 -7.96 7.29 -15.22
N GLU A 356 -8.15 7.04 -16.50
CA GLU A 356 -8.34 8.09 -17.50
C GLU A 356 -9.71 8.81 -17.36
N PHE A 357 -10.78 8.06 -17.14
CA PHE A 357 -12.12 8.61 -17.16
C PHE A 357 -12.68 9.00 -15.80
N PHE A 358 -12.20 8.40 -14.71
CA PHE A 358 -12.72 8.64 -13.37
C PHE A 358 -11.67 9.29 -12.45
N GLU A 359 -10.56 8.61 -12.14
CA GLU A 359 -9.61 9.06 -11.11
C GLU A 359 -8.89 10.36 -11.49
N ASN A 360 -8.49 10.49 -12.76
CA ASN A 360 -7.69 11.62 -13.24
C ASN A 360 -8.41 12.98 -13.08
N ARG A 361 -9.74 12.98 -13.10
CA ARG A 361 -10.53 14.21 -12.84
C ARG A 361 -10.25 14.76 -11.43
N PHE A 362 -10.30 13.90 -10.43
CA PHE A 362 -10.02 14.28 -9.04
C PHE A 362 -8.53 14.59 -8.81
N ILE A 363 -7.63 13.83 -9.44
CA ILE A 363 -6.18 14.07 -9.36
C ILE A 363 -5.81 15.44 -9.92
N ARG A 364 -6.45 15.90 -10.99
CA ARG A 364 -6.24 17.25 -11.53
C ARG A 364 -6.67 18.33 -10.55
N MET A 365 -7.81 18.16 -9.89
CA MET A 365 -8.27 19.12 -8.85
C MET A 365 -7.28 19.21 -7.68
N LYS A 366 -6.59 18.12 -7.33
CA LYS A 366 -5.57 18.10 -6.27
C LYS A 366 -4.43 19.09 -6.49
N THR A 367 -4.09 19.42 -7.73
CA THR A 367 -2.96 20.32 -8.04
C THR A 367 -3.17 21.73 -7.49
N SER A 368 -4.39 22.21 -7.41
CA SER A 368 -4.76 23.52 -6.85
C SER A 368 -4.45 23.64 -5.33
N TYR A 369 -4.37 22.51 -4.64
CA TYR A 369 -4.07 22.44 -3.20
C TYR A 369 -2.63 22.05 -2.91
N SER A 370 -1.75 22.01 -3.93
CA SER A 370 -0.36 21.56 -3.79
C SER A 370 0.60 22.74 -3.87
N LYS A 371 1.24 23.10 -2.75
CA LYS A 371 2.37 24.05 -2.74
C LYS A 371 3.62 23.41 -3.33
N ILE A 372 3.85 22.13 -2.99
CA ILE A 372 4.92 21.32 -3.56
C ILE A 372 4.32 20.37 -4.60
N LYS A 373 4.74 20.49 -5.85
CA LYS A 373 4.30 19.58 -6.93
C LYS A 373 5.13 18.29 -6.88
N SER A 374 4.47 17.14 -6.95
CA SER A 374 5.12 15.84 -6.94
C SER A 374 4.62 14.95 -8.08
N GLY A 375 5.45 13.98 -8.49
CA GLY A 375 5.12 13.00 -9.53
C GLY A 375 5.53 13.43 -10.94
N SER A 376 5.40 12.51 -11.92
CA SER A 376 5.64 12.79 -13.34
C SER A 376 4.65 13.84 -13.88
N LEU A 377 5.06 14.54 -14.93
CA LEU A 377 4.11 15.38 -15.69
C LEU A 377 2.99 14.47 -16.22
N ILE A 378 1.74 14.84 -15.91
CA ILE A 378 0.58 14.31 -16.62
C ILE A 378 0.59 15.03 -17.96
N ARG A 379 1.04 14.36 -19.01
CA ARG A 379 0.83 14.80 -20.39
C ARG A 379 -0.53 14.37 -20.82
#